data_0e10fde2a2595ffc2ba2904701e17323
#
_entry.id   0e10fde2a2595ffc2ba2904701e17323
#
_cell.length_a   1.000
_cell.length_b   1.000
_cell.length_c   1.000
_cell.angle_alpha   90.00
_cell.angle_beta   90.00
_cell.angle_gamma   90.00
#
_symmetry.space_group_name_H-M   'P 1'
#
loop_
_entity.id
_entity.type
_entity.pdbx_description
1 polymer ?
#
loop_
_entity_poly.entity_id
_entity_poly.type
_entity_poly.pdbx_seq_one_letter_code
_entity_poly.pdbx_strand_id
1 'polypeptide(L)'
;MELTPKFRGRPVLTAPCDDQTAEAVGRAAQRCPTGALSAHPFALDLGRCLFCGECARIAQSAIRFTNDYRIGSPVREGLVVRPGQERIPFDAAQVRPEIRRFFAEALQLREVSAGGDASVEMELGATGNVNFDLGRHGIGFTASPRHADGVVVSGPVTRNMAEALEICYDAVAEPKVLVACGGLFAASRAIDRSFFDRHRVDLWLPGAPTHPMVFIDGIRTLLGRKKRE
;
A
#
# COMPACT_ATOMS: atom_id res chain seq x y z
N MET A 1 -13.23 14.70 -4.84
CA MET A 1 -14.06 13.56 -4.38
C MET A 1 -13.97 13.51 -2.88
N GLU A 2 -15.09 13.53 -2.21
CA GLU A 2 -15.16 13.40 -0.75
C GLU A 2 -15.25 11.90 -0.39
N LEU A 3 -14.36 11.44 0.47
CA LEU A 3 -14.37 10.04 0.94
C LEU A 3 -15.41 9.87 2.05
N THR A 4 -15.91 8.65 2.21
CA THR A 4 -16.88 8.37 3.26
C THR A 4 -16.29 8.67 4.64
N PRO A 5 -17.10 9.11 5.63
CA PRO A 5 -16.62 9.33 7.00
C PRO A 5 -16.04 8.07 7.67
N LYS A 6 -16.34 6.89 7.13
CA LYS A 6 -15.83 5.60 7.61
C LYS A 6 -14.45 5.25 7.05
N PHE A 7 -13.98 5.94 6.00
CA PHE A 7 -12.66 5.71 5.45
C PHE A 7 -11.58 6.06 6.49
N ARG A 8 -10.62 5.17 6.64
CA ARG A 8 -9.46 5.35 7.49
C ARG A 8 -8.21 5.40 6.61
N GLY A 9 -7.70 6.60 6.41
CA GLY A 9 -6.45 6.83 5.69
C GLY A 9 -5.25 6.94 6.64
N ARG A 10 -4.40 7.92 6.40
CA ARG A 10 -3.19 8.13 7.19
C ARG A 10 -3.49 8.33 8.68
N PRO A 11 -2.86 7.57 9.58
CA PRO A 11 -2.94 7.83 11.00
C PRO A 11 -2.09 9.05 11.39
N VAL A 12 -2.54 9.74 12.42
CA VAL A 12 -1.76 10.72 13.18
C VAL A 12 -1.40 10.10 14.51
N LEU A 13 -0.12 10.07 14.82
CA LEU A 13 0.42 9.59 16.09
C LEU A 13 0.92 10.78 16.90
N THR A 14 0.46 10.89 18.15
CA THR A 14 0.91 11.88 19.12
C THR A 14 1.70 11.14 20.19
N ALA A 15 2.92 11.58 20.46
CA ALA A 15 3.74 10.97 21.49
C ALA A 15 3.01 11.04 22.86
N PRO A 16 2.98 9.94 23.63
CA PRO A 16 2.38 9.96 24.97
C PRO A 16 3.03 11.02 25.84
N CYS A 17 2.21 11.84 26.48
CA CYS A 17 2.68 12.92 27.39
C CYS A 17 2.53 12.54 28.88
N ASP A 18 1.88 11.40 29.17
CA ASP A 18 1.65 10.88 30.52
C ASP A 18 1.63 9.35 30.51
N ASP A 19 1.76 8.76 31.71
CA ASP A 19 1.81 7.30 31.89
C ASP A 19 0.50 6.62 31.44
N GLN A 20 -0.65 7.25 31.66
CA GLN A 20 -1.95 6.70 31.28
C GLN A 20 -2.06 6.54 29.76
N THR A 21 -1.61 7.54 29.01
CA THR A 21 -1.56 7.48 27.53
C THR A 21 -0.55 6.43 27.07
N ALA A 22 0.62 6.34 27.70
CA ALA A 22 1.64 5.33 27.40
C ALA A 22 1.12 3.91 27.62
N GLU A 23 0.43 3.65 28.74
CA GLU A 23 -0.23 2.36 29.00
C GLU A 23 -1.33 2.05 27.98
N ALA A 24 -2.13 3.06 27.59
CA ALA A 24 -3.16 2.87 26.57
C ALA A 24 -2.56 2.47 25.21
N VAL A 25 -1.43 3.08 24.81
CA VAL A 25 -0.68 2.68 23.62
C VAL A 25 -0.14 1.25 23.75
N GLY A 26 0.40 0.88 24.92
CA GLY A 26 0.85 -0.48 25.23
C GLY A 26 -0.28 -1.52 25.08
N ARG A 27 -1.45 -1.25 25.67
CA ARG A 27 -2.64 -2.11 25.51
C ARG A 27 -3.10 -2.20 24.06
N ALA A 28 -3.07 -1.09 23.33
CA ALA A 28 -3.44 -1.06 21.92
C ALA A 28 -2.49 -1.91 21.07
N ALA A 29 -1.18 -1.86 21.34
CA ALA A 29 -0.18 -2.66 20.67
C ALA A 29 -0.37 -4.16 20.90
N GLN A 30 -0.63 -4.56 22.14
CA GLN A 30 -0.92 -5.96 22.51
C GLN A 30 -2.18 -6.51 21.81
N ARG A 31 -3.18 -5.66 21.58
CA ARG A 31 -4.43 -6.03 20.91
C ARG A 31 -4.39 -5.93 19.39
N CYS A 32 -3.30 -5.42 18.82
CA CYS A 32 -3.18 -5.32 17.37
C CYS A 32 -3.05 -6.71 16.73
N PRO A 33 -4.04 -7.17 15.93
CA PRO A 33 -4.07 -8.55 15.46
C PRO A 33 -2.93 -8.90 14.49
N THR A 34 -2.34 -7.88 13.85
CA THR A 34 -1.23 -8.05 12.90
C THR A 34 0.12 -7.61 13.45
N GLY A 35 0.14 -7.10 14.69
CA GLY A 35 1.36 -6.50 15.26
C GLY A 35 1.85 -5.29 14.46
N ALA A 36 0.94 -4.57 13.80
CA ALA A 36 1.26 -3.35 13.05
C ALA A 36 1.65 -2.18 13.97
N LEU A 37 1.11 -2.15 15.18
CA LEU A 37 1.38 -1.13 16.18
C LEU A 37 2.48 -1.60 17.13
N SER A 38 3.53 -0.78 17.29
CA SER A 38 4.58 -0.94 18.29
C SER A 38 4.43 0.19 19.32
N ALA A 39 4.60 -0.15 20.61
CA ALA A 39 4.66 0.85 21.67
C ALA A 39 6.09 1.39 21.87
N HIS A 40 7.11 0.55 21.65
CA HIS A 40 8.52 0.89 21.84
C HIS A 40 9.37 0.35 20.68
N PRO A 41 9.83 1.20 19.73
CA PRO A 41 9.46 2.60 19.56
C PRO A 41 8.00 2.76 19.13
N PHE A 42 7.35 3.86 19.53
CA PHE A 42 5.96 4.13 19.16
C PHE A 42 5.87 4.40 17.66
N ALA A 43 5.25 3.45 16.94
CA ALA A 43 5.12 3.50 15.49
C ALA A 43 3.96 2.62 15.02
N LEU A 44 3.38 2.97 13.88
CA LEU A 44 2.35 2.18 13.20
C LEU A 44 2.80 1.84 11.76
N ASP A 45 2.98 0.57 11.47
CA ASP A 45 3.33 0.04 10.17
C ASP A 45 2.08 -0.17 9.30
N LEU A 46 1.86 0.72 8.33
CA LEU A 46 0.71 0.66 7.44
C LEU A 46 0.71 -0.58 6.53
N GLY A 47 1.89 -1.09 6.19
CA GLY A 47 1.98 -2.31 5.38
C GLY A 47 1.48 -3.56 6.12
N ARG A 48 1.38 -3.51 7.45
CA ARG A 48 0.81 -4.57 8.31
C ARG A 48 -0.57 -4.22 8.85
N CYS A 49 -1.00 -2.96 8.71
CA CYS A 49 -2.22 -2.46 9.32
C CYS A 49 -3.47 -2.93 8.56
N LEU A 50 -4.46 -3.44 9.30
CA LEU A 50 -5.79 -3.78 8.76
C LEU A 50 -6.73 -2.57 8.70
N PHE A 51 -6.30 -1.39 9.14
CA PHE A 51 -7.15 -0.20 9.24
C PHE A 51 -8.45 -0.42 10.03
N CYS A 52 -8.46 -1.37 10.97
CA CYS A 52 -9.62 -1.71 11.78
C CYS A 52 -10.04 -0.62 12.78
N GLY A 53 -9.11 0.28 13.15
CA GLY A 53 -9.35 1.40 14.05
C GLY A 53 -9.37 1.04 15.55
N GLU A 54 -9.13 -0.22 15.93
CA GLU A 54 -9.17 -0.66 17.32
C GLU A 54 -8.15 0.07 18.20
N CYS A 55 -6.94 0.30 17.66
CA CYS A 55 -5.91 1.06 18.36
C CYS A 55 -6.34 2.52 18.66
N ALA A 56 -7.02 3.16 17.71
CA ALA A 56 -7.56 4.51 17.91
C ALA A 56 -8.70 4.53 18.93
N ARG A 57 -9.47 3.44 19.07
CA ARG A 57 -10.51 3.31 20.10
C ARG A 57 -9.92 3.16 21.49
N ILE A 58 -8.78 2.43 21.63
CA ILE A 58 -8.11 2.19 22.92
C ILE A 58 -7.26 3.37 23.36
N ALA A 59 -6.52 4.01 22.45
CA ALA A 59 -5.57 5.09 22.72
C ALA A 59 -5.95 6.36 21.94
N GLN A 60 -7.16 6.90 22.20
CA GLN A 60 -7.75 8.03 21.46
C GLN A 60 -6.92 9.31 21.50
N SER A 61 -6.21 9.57 22.60
CA SER A 61 -5.33 10.73 22.78
C SER A 61 -4.05 10.63 21.94
N ALA A 62 -3.59 9.39 21.63
CA ALA A 62 -2.32 9.13 20.96
C ALA A 62 -2.50 8.73 19.48
N ILE A 63 -3.64 8.15 19.08
CA ILE A 63 -3.84 7.58 17.74
C ILE A 63 -5.16 8.05 17.15
N ARG A 64 -5.09 8.67 15.97
CA ARG A 64 -6.28 9.10 15.22
C ARG A 64 -6.06 8.83 13.73
N PHE A 65 -7.04 8.24 13.05
CA PHE A 65 -7.04 8.11 11.59
C PHE A 65 -7.65 9.35 10.93
N THR A 66 -7.11 9.73 9.77
CA THR A 66 -7.60 10.83 8.93
C THR A 66 -8.23 10.28 7.66
N ASN A 67 -8.84 11.15 6.84
CA ASN A 67 -9.32 10.81 5.51
C ASN A 67 -8.24 10.99 4.42
N ASP A 68 -6.96 11.15 4.81
CA ASP A 68 -5.87 11.29 3.86
C ASP A 68 -5.52 9.93 3.24
N TYR A 69 -5.85 9.76 1.96
CA TYR A 69 -5.59 8.56 1.17
C TYR A 69 -4.18 8.53 0.55
N ARG A 70 -3.37 9.57 0.73
CA ARG A 70 -2.01 9.68 0.20
C ARG A 70 -1.02 8.89 1.06
N ILE A 71 -1.20 7.56 1.08
CA ILE A 71 -0.48 6.65 2.00
C ILE A 71 0.46 5.66 1.30
N GLY A 72 0.56 5.69 -0.03
CA GLY A 72 1.54 4.90 -0.78
C GLY A 72 2.97 5.45 -0.64
N SER A 73 3.98 4.59 -0.78
CA SER A 73 5.39 4.97 -0.71
C SER A 73 6.23 4.18 -1.72
N PRO A 74 7.29 4.78 -2.32
CA PRO A 74 8.23 4.04 -3.18
C PRO A 74 9.15 3.11 -2.39
N VAL A 75 9.23 3.26 -1.06
CA VAL A 75 10.05 2.43 -0.18
C VAL A 75 9.20 1.85 0.94
N ARG A 76 9.50 0.61 1.32
CA ARG A 76 8.74 -0.13 2.35
C ARG A 76 8.73 0.57 3.71
N GLU A 77 9.86 1.12 4.08
CA GLU A 77 10.08 1.83 5.36
C GLU A 77 9.26 3.11 5.46
N GLY A 78 8.93 3.72 4.31
CA GLY A 78 8.06 4.91 4.24
C GLY A 78 6.63 4.66 4.73
N LEU A 79 6.21 3.39 4.82
CA LEU A 79 4.90 3.01 5.38
C LEU A 79 4.87 2.97 6.91
N VAL A 80 6.01 3.17 7.59
CA VAL A 80 6.07 3.20 9.06
C VAL A 80 5.86 4.62 9.56
N VAL A 81 4.69 4.89 10.11
CA VAL A 81 4.32 6.20 10.66
C VAL A 81 4.81 6.33 12.10
N ARG A 82 5.39 7.50 12.41
CA ARG A 82 5.91 7.85 13.73
C ARG A 82 5.23 9.12 14.26
N PRO A 83 5.31 9.39 15.58
CA PRO A 83 4.81 10.63 16.16
C PRO A 83 5.39 11.87 15.47
N GLY A 84 4.53 12.88 15.25
CA GLY A 84 4.92 14.12 14.58
C GLY A 84 5.05 14.04 13.05
N GLN A 85 4.83 12.89 12.45
CA GLN A 85 4.87 12.73 11.01
C GLN A 85 3.54 13.15 10.38
N GLU A 86 3.54 14.29 9.68
CA GLU A 86 2.33 14.88 9.09
C GLU A 86 1.93 14.26 7.75
N ARG A 87 2.84 13.55 7.08
CA ARG A 87 2.59 12.93 5.76
C ARG A 87 3.42 11.66 5.59
N ILE A 88 2.96 10.76 4.71
CA ILE A 88 3.77 9.64 4.25
C ILE A 88 4.79 10.17 3.24
N PRO A 89 6.10 9.96 3.47
CA PRO A 89 7.12 10.45 2.55
C PRO A 89 7.01 9.74 1.20
N PHE A 90 7.10 10.54 0.14
CA PHE A 90 7.20 10.06 -1.21
C PHE A 90 8.37 10.79 -1.89
N ASP A 91 9.57 10.27 -1.69
CA ASP A 91 10.77 10.85 -2.27
C ASP A 91 10.88 10.47 -3.75
N ALA A 92 10.87 11.49 -4.59
CA ALA A 92 11.01 11.33 -6.03
C ALA A 92 12.37 10.73 -6.46
N ALA A 93 13.41 10.91 -5.65
CA ALA A 93 14.73 10.33 -5.89
C ALA A 93 14.78 8.81 -5.70
N GLN A 94 13.81 8.25 -4.98
CA GLN A 94 13.66 6.80 -4.80
C GLN A 94 12.96 6.12 -5.97
N VAL A 95 12.33 6.89 -6.86
CA VAL A 95 11.69 6.37 -8.07
C VAL A 95 12.72 6.18 -9.15
N ARG A 96 12.75 5.00 -9.80
CA ARG A 96 13.62 4.74 -10.94
C ARG A 96 13.33 5.73 -12.07
N PRO A 97 14.33 6.42 -12.65
CA PRO A 97 14.12 7.42 -13.70
C PRO A 97 13.41 6.86 -14.94
N GLU A 98 13.65 5.59 -15.27
CA GLU A 98 13.04 4.89 -16.41
C GLU A 98 11.52 4.88 -16.31
N ILE A 99 10.96 4.73 -15.09
CA ILE A 99 9.51 4.70 -14.90
C ILE A 99 8.87 5.99 -15.41
N ARG A 100 9.43 7.13 -15.04
CA ARG A 100 8.91 8.43 -15.48
C ARG A 100 9.21 8.70 -16.95
N ARG A 101 10.33 8.20 -17.45
CA ARG A 101 10.73 8.39 -18.84
C ARG A 101 9.83 7.63 -19.82
N PHE A 102 9.47 6.39 -19.49
CA PHE A 102 8.76 5.51 -20.43
C PHE A 102 7.25 5.48 -20.18
N PHE A 103 6.79 5.65 -18.93
CA PHE A 103 5.40 5.44 -18.56
C PHE A 103 4.68 6.73 -18.11
N ALA A 104 5.27 7.91 -18.36
CA ALA A 104 4.68 9.17 -17.94
C ALA A 104 3.27 9.40 -18.51
N GLU A 105 2.96 8.96 -19.73
CA GLU A 105 1.69 9.21 -20.42
C GLU A 105 0.71 8.03 -20.30
N ALA A 106 1.21 6.79 -20.28
CA ALA A 106 0.38 5.59 -20.21
C ALA A 106 1.07 4.50 -19.40
N LEU A 107 0.29 3.67 -18.71
CA LEU A 107 0.78 2.52 -17.95
C LEU A 107 -0.28 1.41 -17.99
N GLN A 108 0.06 0.28 -18.59
CA GLN A 108 -0.76 -0.93 -18.60
C GLN A 108 -0.20 -1.93 -17.59
N LEU A 109 -1.03 -2.39 -16.67
CA LEU A 109 -0.61 -3.24 -15.58
C LEU A 109 -1.23 -4.63 -15.70
N ARG A 110 -0.45 -5.66 -15.38
CA ARG A 110 -0.98 -7.00 -15.12
C ARG A 110 -1.18 -7.17 -13.62
N GLU A 111 -2.41 -7.34 -13.20
CA GLU A 111 -2.73 -7.70 -11.82
C GLU A 111 -2.54 -9.21 -11.61
N VAL A 112 -1.87 -9.59 -10.53
CA VAL A 112 -1.67 -10.97 -10.09
C VAL A 112 -2.21 -11.15 -8.69
N SER A 113 -3.32 -11.88 -8.58
CA SER A 113 -3.89 -12.33 -7.32
C SER A 113 -2.97 -13.39 -6.71
N ALA A 114 -2.24 -13.02 -5.66
CA ALA A 114 -1.16 -13.85 -5.13
C ALA A 114 -1.56 -14.72 -3.93
N GLY A 115 -2.84 -14.68 -3.52
CA GLY A 115 -3.40 -15.55 -2.48
C GLY A 115 -4.11 -14.82 -1.35
N GLY A 116 -4.68 -13.65 -1.62
CA GLY A 116 -5.57 -12.93 -0.73
C GLY A 116 -7.00 -13.50 -0.71
N ASP A 117 -7.92 -12.69 -0.21
CA ASP A 117 -9.35 -12.99 -0.07
C ASP A 117 -10.22 -12.35 -1.18
N ALA A 118 -9.61 -11.95 -2.29
CA ALA A 118 -10.18 -11.22 -3.40
C ALA A 118 -10.63 -9.77 -3.10
N SER A 119 -10.50 -9.28 -1.88
CA SER A 119 -10.94 -7.91 -1.54
C SER A 119 -10.12 -6.83 -2.24
N VAL A 120 -8.81 -7.04 -2.38
CA VAL A 120 -7.91 -6.11 -3.09
C VAL A 120 -8.24 -6.08 -4.58
N GLU A 121 -8.46 -7.24 -5.19
CA GLU A 121 -8.84 -7.40 -6.59
C GLU A 121 -10.16 -6.68 -6.91
N MET A 122 -11.14 -6.79 -6.00
CA MET A 122 -12.42 -6.08 -6.13
C MET A 122 -12.24 -4.55 -6.09
N GLU A 123 -11.41 -4.04 -5.21
CA GLU A 123 -11.08 -2.61 -5.12
C GLU A 123 -10.27 -2.13 -6.33
N LEU A 124 -9.35 -2.95 -6.85
CA LEU A 124 -8.63 -2.66 -8.09
C LEU A 124 -9.60 -2.63 -9.29
N GLY A 125 -10.55 -3.58 -9.37
CA GLY A 125 -11.62 -3.56 -10.36
C GLY A 125 -12.49 -2.31 -10.26
N ALA A 126 -12.79 -1.85 -9.04
CA ALA A 126 -13.56 -0.63 -8.81
C ALA A 126 -12.86 0.65 -9.31
N THR A 127 -11.53 0.65 -9.49
CA THR A 127 -10.79 1.80 -10.06
C THR A 127 -11.29 2.21 -11.44
N GLY A 128 -11.86 1.26 -12.22
CA GLY A 128 -12.45 1.49 -13.52
C GLY A 128 -13.87 2.07 -13.50
N ASN A 129 -14.51 2.16 -12.34
CA ASN A 129 -15.84 2.73 -12.21
C ASN A 129 -15.82 4.23 -12.51
N VAL A 130 -16.96 4.78 -12.96
CA VAL A 130 -17.13 6.18 -13.34
C VAL A 130 -16.69 7.18 -12.25
N ASN A 131 -16.79 6.80 -10.98
CA ASN A 131 -16.37 7.65 -9.85
C ASN A 131 -14.85 7.80 -9.73
N PHE A 132 -14.08 6.81 -10.16
CA PHE A 132 -12.63 6.78 -10.05
C PHE A 132 -11.95 7.00 -11.40
N ASP A 133 -12.49 6.37 -12.46
CA ASP A 133 -12.11 6.57 -13.85
C ASP A 133 -10.59 6.51 -14.07
N LEU A 134 -9.98 5.37 -13.70
CA LEU A 134 -8.55 5.11 -13.85
C LEU A 134 -8.07 5.38 -15.28
N GLY A 135 -8.92 5.03 -16.26
CA GLY A 135 -8.64 5.18 -17.68
C GLY A 135 -8.35 6.61 -18.12
N ARG A 136 -9.01 7.63 -17.52
CA ARG A 136 -8.73 9.06 -17.82
C ARG A 136 -7.30 9.48 -17.49
N HIS A 137 -6.63 8.69 -16.65
CA HIS A 137 -5.24 8.90 -16.30
C HIS A 137 -4.27 8.10 -17.18
N GLY A 138 -4.75 7.47 -18.27
CA GLY A 138 -3.92 6.64 -19.13
C GLY A 138 -3.41 5.37 -18.41
N ILE A 139 -4.07 4.94 -17.34
CA ILE A 139 -3.71 3.76 -16.55
C ILE A 139 -4.77 2.71 -16.75
N GLY A 140 -4.37 1.47 -17.00
CA GLY A 140 -5.30 0.37 -17.22
C GLY A 140 -4.74 -0.97 -16.80
N PHE A 141 -5.58 -1.99 -16.91
CA PHE A 141 -5.20 -3.38 -16.68
C PHE A 141 -5.29 -4.17 -18.00
N THR A 142 -4.32 -5.07 -18.20
CA THR A 142 -4.30 -5.98 -19.34
C THR A 142 -4.24 -7.43 -18.88
N ALA A 143 -4.87 -8.30 -19.66
CA ALA A 143 -4.93 -9.73 -19.33
C ALA A 143 -3.60 -10.48 -19.58
N SER A 144 -2.79 -10.00 -20.53
CA SER A 144 -1.52 -10.66 -20.86
C SER A 144 -0.33 -9.89 -20.28
N PRO A 145 0.60 -10.54 -19.56
CA PRO A 145 1.81 -9.90 -19.08
C PRO A 145 2.71 -9.39 -20.22
N ARG A 146 2.63 -9.97 -21.41
CA ARG A 146 3.39 -9.53 -22.60
C ARG A 146 2.96 -8.17 -23.15
N HIS A 147 1.78 -7.71 -22.75
CA HIS A 147 1.21 -6.40 -23.13
C HIS A 147 1.17 -5.45 -21.93
N ALA A 148 1.80 -5.83 -20.83
CA ALA A 148 1.88 -5.02 -19.62
C ALA A 148 3.22 -4.29 -19.52
N ASP A 149 3.16 -3.11 -18.92
CA ASP A 149 4.31 -2.28 -18.53
C ASP A 149 4.76 -2.59 -17.09
N GLY A 150 4.01 -3.41 -16.37
CA GLY A 150 4.32 -3.79 -15.01
C GLY A 150 3.33 -4.76 -14.40
N VAL A 151 3.66 -5.19 -13.17
CA VAL A 151 2.86 -6.13 -12.38
C VAL A 151 2.35 -5.45 -11.12
N VAL A 152 1.07 -5.65 -10.82
CA VAL A 152 0.47 -5.35 -9.50
C VAL A 152 0.25 -6.67 -8.79
N VAL A 153 0.94 -6.87 -7.68
CA VAL A 153 0.73 -8.02 -6.81
C VAL A 153 -0.33 -7.66 -5.77
N SER A 154 -1.49 -8.31 -5.81
CA SER A 154 -2.57 -8.11 -4.86
C SER A 154 -2.55 -9.16 -3.76
N GLY A 155 -2.60 -8.68 -2.51
CA GLY A 155 -2.57 -9.52 -1.32
C GLY A 155 -1.22 -10.18 -1.02
N PRO A 156 -1.18 -11.09 -0.04
CA PRO A 156 0.02 -11.82 0.31
C PRO A 156 0.39 -12.84 -0.77
N VAL A 157 1.68 -13.02 -1.03
CA VAL A 157 2.15 -14.07 -1.94
C VAL A 157 2.14 -15.40 -1.19
N THR A 158 1.30 -16.32 -1.63
CA THR A 158 1.31 -17.70 -1.11
C THR A 158 2.36 -18.54 -1.84
N ARG A 159 2.84 -19.59 -1.17
CA ARG A 159 3.82 -20.52 -1.78
C ARG A 159 3.34 -21.10 -3.10
N ASN A 160 2.05 -21.41 -3.20
CA ASN A 160 1.46 -21.97 -4.43
C ASN A 160 1.48 -20.97 -5.59
N MET A 161 1.42 -19.66 -5.29
CA MET A 161 1.41 -18.61 -6.30
C MET A 161 2.81 -18.04 -6.60
N ALA A 162 3.81 -18.34 -5.79
CA ALA A 162 5.14 -17.75 -5.92
C ALA A 162 5.77 -18.03 -7.29
N GLU A 163 5.69 -19.26 -7.78
CA GLU A 163 6.20 -19.63 -9.11
C GLU A 163 5.40 -18.98 -10.24
N ALA A 164 4.08 -18.99 -10.16
CA ALA A 164 3.20 -18.36 -11.16
C ALA A 164 3.41 -16.83 -11.24
N LEU A 165 3.66 -16.19 -10.10
CA LEU A 165 4.01 -14.77 -10.02
C LEU A 165 5.35 -14.48 -10.70
N GLU A 166 6.38 -15.33 -10.46
CA GLU A 166 7.70 -15.22 -11.10
C GLU A 166 7.57 -15.32 -12.62
N ILE A 167 6.90 -16.36 -13.11
CA ILE A 167 6.66 -16.55 -14.55
C ILE A 167 5.95 -15.35 -15.17
N CYS A 168 4.93 -14.82 -14.48
CA CYS A 168 4.20 -13.64 -14.94
C CYS A 168 5.10 -12.40 -14.98
N TYR A 169 5.90 -12.18 -13.94
CA TYR A 169 6.81 -11.04 -13.84
C TYR A 169 7.90 -11.08 -14.91
N ASP A 170 8.47 -12.26 -15.18
CA ASP A 170 9.50 -12.45 -16.20
C ASP A 170 8.95 -12.24 -17.62
N ALA A 171 7.68 -12.49 -17.85
CA ALA A 171 7.04 -12.28 -19.14
C ALA A 171 6.79 -10.80 -19.49
N VAL A 172 6.89 -9.89 -18.52
CA VAL A 172 6.79 -8.43 -18.75
C VAL A 172 8.13 -7.90 -19.24
N ALA A 173 8.11 -7.11 -20.33
CA ALA A 173 9.32 -6.53 -20.91
C ALA A 173 9.94 -5.45 -20.00
N GLU A 174 11.28 -5.31 -20.08
CA GLU A 174 11.99 -4.22 -19.41
C GLU A 174 11.92 -2.91 -20.23
N PRO A 175 11.89 -1.73 -19.61
CA PRO A 175 11.76 -1.54 -18.15
C PRO A 175 10.34 -1.85 -17.68
N LYS A 176 10.17 -2.44 -16.51
CA LYS A 176 8.88 -2.82 -15.95
C LYS A 176 8.67 -2.27 -14.55
N VAL A 177 7.41 -2.06 -14.16
CA VAL A 177 7.00 -1.54 -12.85
C VAL A 177 6.52 -2.69 -11.97
N LEU A 178 6.94 -2.71 -10.70
CA LEU A 178 6.41 -3.63 -9.69
C LEU A 178 5.68 -2.87 -8.59
N VAL A 179 4.40 -3.15 -8.44
CA VAL A 179 3.54 -2.56 -7.40
C VAL A 179 3.09 -3.64 -6.43
N ALA A 180 3.32 -3.43 -5.16
CA ALA A 180 2.83 -4.27 -4.08
C ALA A 180 1.59 -3.63 -3.44
N CYS A 181 0.44 -4.30 -3.49
CA CYS A 181 -0.87 -3.76 -3.15
C CYS A 181 -1.61 -4.64 -2.13
N GLY A 182 -2.09 -4.03 -1.05
CA GLY A 182 -2.89 -4.70 -0.04
C GLY A 182 -2.10 -5.32 1.11
N GLY A 183 -2.74 -6.23 1.85
CA GLY A 183 -2.22 -6.86 3.08
C GLY A 183 -1.04 -7.81 2.86
N LEU A 184 0.05 -7.32 2.31
CA LEU A 184 1.23 -8.08 1.87
C LEU A 184 2.04 -8.73 3.00
N PHE A 185 1.73 -8.40 4.25
CA PHE A 185 2.54 -8.78 5.41
C PHE A 185 1.81 -9.73 6.38
N ALA A 186 0.83 -10.47 5.89
CA ALA A 186 0.22 -11.53 6.68
C ALA A 186 1.30 -12.52 7.16
N ALA A 187 1.31 -12.80 8.47
CA ALA A 187 2.23 -13.75 9.07
C ALA A 187 1.61 -15.14 9.02
N SER A 188 2.02 -15.95 8.06
CA SER A 188 1.59 -17.35 7.94
C SER A 188 2.70 -18.18 7.32
N ARG A 189 2.77 -19.47 7.66
CA ARG A 189 3.68 -20.43 6.99
C ARG A 189 3.35 -20.65 5.52
N ALA A 190 2.14 -20.30 5.09
CA ALA A 190 1.73 -20.38 3.69
C ALA A 190 2.23 -19.21 2.85
N ILE A 191 2.75 -18.14 3.47
CA ILE A 191 3.22 -16.94 2.78
C ILE A 191 4.69 -17.08 2.40
N ASP A 192 5.01 -16.71 1.16
CA ASP A 192 6.36 -16.64 0.62
C ASP A 192 6.70 -15.16 0.32
N ARG A 193 7.75 -14.66 0.96
CA ARG A 193 8.22 -13.27 0.77
C ARG A 193 9.40 -13.19 -0.19
N SER A 194 9.96 -14.31 -0.60
CA SER A 194 11.18 -14.36 -1.40
C SER A 194 11.08 -13.59 -2.73
N PHE A 195 9.89 -13.48 -3.30
CA PHE A 195 9.65 -12.66 -4.50
C PHE A 195 10.03 -11.19 -4.26
N PHE A 196 9.58 -10.59 -3.18
CA PHE A 196 9.88 -9.19 -2.85
C PHE A 196 11.33 -8.98 -2.34
N ASP A 197 12.00 -10.04 -1.90
CA ASP A 197 13.42 -9.98 -1.54
C ASP A 197 14.31 -9.99 -2.80
N ARG A 198 13.85 -10.62 -3.89
CA ARG A 198 14.57 -10.68 -5.16
C ARG A 198 14.29 -9.53 -6.10
N HIS A 199 13.07 -8.98 -6.06
CA HIS A 199 12.62 -7.96 -7.01
C HIS A 199 12.36 -6.63 -6.30
N ARG A 200 12.93 -5.57 -6.87
CA ARG A 200 12.71 -4.21 -6.36
C ARG A 200 11.26 -3.80 -6.59
N VAL A 201 10.53 -3.55 -5.52
CA VAL A 201 9.20 -2.95 -5.57
C VAL A 201 9.32 -1.44 -5.77
N ASP A 202 8.64 -0.89 -6.76
CA ASP A 202 8.65 0.53 -7.10
C ASP A 202 7.59 1.33 -6.34
N LEU A 203 6.53 0.64 -5.90
CA LEU A 203 5.44 1.27 -5.17
C LEU A 203 4.78 0.29 -4.20
N TRP A 204 4.73 0.70 -2.93
CA TRP A 204 4.03 0.01 -1.86
C TRP A 204 2.71 0.73 -1.55
N LEU A 205 1.60 0.03 -1.65
CA LEU A 205 0.25 0.55 -1.42
C LEU A 205 -0.42 -0.21 -0.28
N PRO A 206 -0.51 0.41 0.91
CA PRO A 206 -1.12 -0.24 2.06
C PRO A 206 -2.65 -0.23 1.96
N GLY A 207 -3.28 -1.13 2.72
CA GLY A 207 -4.72 -1.29 2.85
C GLY A 207 -5.10 -2.75 3.00
N ALA A 208 -6.24 -3.00 3.59
CA ALA A 208 -6.79 -4.33 3.71
C ALA A 208 -8.33 -4.26 3.62
N PRO A 209 -8.84 -4.06 2.39
CA PRO A 209 -8.18 -3.87 1.08
C PRO A 209 -7.62 -2.46 0.84
N THR A 210 -6.80 -2.32 -0.20
CA THR A 210 -6.32 -1.02 -0.67
C THR A 210 -7.43 -0.28 -1.42
N HIS A 211 -7.82 0.88 -0.92
CA HIS A 211 -8.90 1.68 -1.52
C HIS A 211 -8.50 2.23 -2.91
N PRO A 212 -9.41 2.33 -3.90
CA PRO A 212 -9.11 2.83 -5.25
C PRO A 212 -8.36 4.16 -5.29
N MET A 213 -8.71 5.12 -4.42
CA MET A 213 -8.02 6.41 -4.35
C MET A 213 -6.57 6.30 -3.88
N VAL A 214 -6.24 5.33 -3.02
CA VAL A 214 -4.86 5.04 -2.60
C VAL A 214 -4.06 4.52 -3.79
N PHE A 215 -4.65 3.62 -4.57
CA PHE A 215 -4.03 3.07 -5.78
C PHE A 215 -3.79 4.16 -6.82
N ILE A 216 -4.82 4.89 -7.20
CA ILE A 216 -4.74 5.95 -8.23
C ILE A 216 -3.74 7.05 -7.84
N ASP A 217 -3.78 7.51 -6.59
CA ASP A 217 -2.85 8.53 -6.09
C ASP A 217 -1.41 8.02 -6.12
N GLY A 218 -1.19 6.79 -5.65
CA GLY A 218 0.13 6.17 -5.62
C GLY A 218 0.73 6.05 -7.01
N ILE A 219 0.00 5.48 -7.99
CA ILE A 219 0.47 5.35 -9.38
C ILE A 219 0.72 6.73 -10.00
N ARG A 220 -0.19 7.69 -9.87
CA ARG A 220 0.01 9.04 -10.42
C ARG A 220 1.22 9.76 -9.83
N THR A 221 1.49 9.54 -8.55
CA THR A 221 2.67 10.11 -7.88
C THR A 221 3.95 9.42 -8.35
N LEU A 222 3.93 8.09 -8.51
CA LEU A 222 5.04 7.31 -9.08
C LEU A 222 5.42 7.83 -10.48
N LEU A 223 4.42 8.03 -11.34
CA LEU A 223 4.61 8.55 -12.71
C LEU A 223 4.99 10.04 -12.77
N GLY A 224 5.05 10.75 -11.64
CA GLY A 224 5.37 12.17 -11.59
C GLY A 224 4.24 13.11 -12.02
N ARG A 225 3.01 12.57 -12.23
CA ARG A 225 1.84 13.36 -12.67
C ARG A 225 1.17 14.12 -11.53
N LYS A 226 1.55 13.85 -10.31
CA LYS A 226 1.08 14.52 -9.10
C LYS A 226 2.24 14.71 -8.14
N LYS A 227 2.45 15.96 -7.70
CA LYS A 227 3.34 16.23 -6.57
C LYS A 227 2.56 16.07 -5.28
N ARG A 228 3.16 15.47 -4.26
CA ARG A 228 2.66 15.51 -2.89
C ARG A 228 3.33 16.72 -2.21
N GLU A 229 2.57 17.77 -2.10
CA GLU A 229 2.92 18.95 -1.31
C GLU A 229 2.73 18.65 0.18
#